data_0fcbf1ce492a30ee7df2559caebe3f3e
#
_entry.id   0fcbf1ce492a30ee7df2559caebe3f3e
#
_cell.length_a   1.000
_cell.length_b   1.000
_cell.length_c   1.000
_cell.angle_alpha   90.00
_cell.angle_beta   90.00
_cell.angle_gamma   90.00
#
_symmetry.space_group_name_H-M   'P 1'
#
loop_
_entity.id
_entity.type
_entity.pdbx_description
1 polymer ?
#
loop_
_entity_poly.entity_id
_entity_poly.type
_entity_poly.pdbx_seq_one_letter_code
_entity_poly.pdbx_strand_id
1 'polypeptide(L)'
;MTISLAIDTATSRTIVGVIEDGKVLFESFHEGATEHGFAITELVMKALEICPKPEQVVVGMGPGPFTGLRVGITFAHTFALAREISVIGVCSLDAIDIKQSEYTVAIDARRKEIYWASYKTEFELMVQQLASLLRSITSLLISTQI
;
A
#
# COMPACT_ATOMS: atom_id res chain seq x y z
N MET A 1 -10.08 10.37 -15.32
CA MET A 1 -9.86 8.96 -14.88
C MET A 1 -8.42 8.86 -14.45
N THR A 2 -8.16 8.46 -13.21
CA THR A 2 -6.78 8.37 -12.70
C THR A 2 -6.44 6.92 -12.39
N ILE A 3 -5.41 6.41 -13.06
CA ILE A 3 -4.92 5.05 -12.86
C ILE A 3 -3.68 5.10 -11.95
N SER A 4 -3.77 4.42 -10.81
CA SER A 4 -2.73 4.39 -9.80
C SER A 4 -2.11 3.00 -9.67
N LEU A 5 -0.78 2.93 -9.67
CA LEU A 5 -0.03 1.76 -9.23
C LEU A 5 0.24 1.91 -7.72
N ALA A 6 -0.32 1.03 -6.92
CA ALA A 6 -0.14 1.03 -5.47
C ALA A 6 0.90 -0.02 -5.04
N ILE A 7 1.78 0.35 -4.10
CA ILE A 7 2.87 -0.49 -3.61
C ILE A 7 2.96 -0.34 -2.09
N ASP A 8 3.02 -1.45 -1.35
CA ASP A 8 3.33 -1.43 0.08
C ASP A 8 4.27 -2.58 0.47
N THR A 9 5.28 -2.26 1.25
CA THR A 9 6.29 -3.18 1.81
C THR A 9 6.52 -2.93 3.31
N ALA A 10 5.52 -2.34 3.98
CA ALA A 10 5.60 -1.99 5.40
C ALA A 10 5.45 -3.19 6.34
N THR A 11 5.07 -4.35 5.83
CA THR A 11 4.90 -5.59 6.60
C THR A 11 5.84 -6.68 6.09
N SER A 12 5.62 -7.95 6.45
CA SER A 12 6.30 -9.09 5.82
C SER A 12 5.84 -9.36 4.40
N ARG A 13 4.79 -8.69 3.95
CA ARG A 13 4.23 -8.81 2.60
C ARG A 13 4.75 -7.71 1.70
N THR A 14 4.97 -8.06 0.43
CA THR A 14 5.02 -7.11 -0.68
C THR A 14 3.66 -7.08 -1.33
N ILE A 15 3.00 -5.95 -1.35
CA ILE A 15 1.66 -5.80 -1.92
C ILE A 15 1.76 -4.87 -3.13
N VAL A 16 1.13 -5.25 -4.23
CA VAL A 16 1.02 -4.43 -5.44
C VAL A 16 -0.41 -4.48 -5.96
N GLY A 17 -0.95 -3.32 -6.31
CA GLY A 17 -2.28 -3.21 -6.90
C GLY A 17 -2.33 -2.15 -8.00
N VAL A 18 -3.33 -2.27 -8.87
CA VAL A 18 -3.71 -1.24 -9.85
C VAL A 18 -5.15 -0.84 -9.59
N ILE A 19 -5.37 0.45 -9.51
CA ILE A 19 -6.67 1.02 -9.16
C ILE A 19 -7.01 2.14 -10.13
N GLU A 20 -8.22 2.11 -10.68
CA GLU A 20 -8.79 3.13 -11.54
C GLU A 20 -10.03 3.73 -10.88
N ASP A 21 -9.99 5.01 -10.55
CA ASP A 21 -11.11 5.76 -9.95
C ASP A 21 -11.78 5.01 -8.76
N GLY A 22 -10.96 4.40 -7.88
CA GLY A 22 -11.43 3.64 -6.72
C GLY A 22 -11.81 2.19 -6.99
N LYS A 23 -11.74 1.72 -8.25
CA LYS A 23 -11.98 0.32 -8.62
C LYS A 23 -10.66 -0.43 -8.73
N VAL A 24 -10.53 -1.53 -8.02
CA VAL A 24 -9.37 -2.43 -8.13
C VAL A 24 -9.42 -3.18 -9.46
N LEU A 25 -8.40 -3.01 -10.30
CA LEU A 25 -8.21 -3.73 -11.56
C LEU A 25 -7.28 -4.94 -11.38
N PHE A 26 -6.31 -4.82 -10.48
CA PHE A 26 -5.34 -5.86 -10.16
C PHE A 26 -4.95 -5.74 -8.71
N GLU A 27 -4.76 -6.88 -8.06
CA GLU A 27 -4.22 -6.98 -6.72
C GLU A 27 -3.47 -8.28 -6.56
N SER A 28 -2.27 -8.22 -5.99
CA SER A 28 -1.50 -9.41 -5.66
C SER A 28 -0.49 -9.12 -4.55
N PHE A 29 -0.06 -10.15 -3.86
CA PHE A 29 0.95 -10.04 -2.82
C PHE A 29 1.91 -11.23 -2.81
N HIS A 30 3.07 -11.03 -2.19
CA HIS A 30 4.06 -12.07 -1.92
C HIS A 30 4.43 -12.04 -0.43
N GLU A 31 4.45 -13.19 0.22
CA GLU A 31 4.91 -13.34 1.60
C GLU A 31 6.43 -13.56 1.63
N GLY A 32 7.14 -12.80 2.44
CA GLY A 32 8.58 -12.97 2.59
C GLY A 32 9.30 -11.67 2.94
N ALA A 33 9.57 -11.44 4.22
CA ALA A 33 10.19 -10.21 4.73
C ALA A 33 11.59 -9.89 4.17
N THR A 34 12.27 -10.86 3.57
CA THR A 34 13.60 -10.70 2.97
C THR A 34 13.57 -10.67 1.45
N GLU A 35 12.41 -10.86 0.84
CA GLU A 35 12.26 -11.06 -0.61
C GLU A 35 11.60 -9.86 -1.32
N HIS A 36 11.37 -8.76 -0.61
CA HIS A 36 10.68 -7.57 -1.15
C HIS A 36 11.26 -7.11 -2.50
N GLY A 37 12.59 -7.11 -2.67
CA GLY A 37 13.22 -6.64 -3.89
C GLY A 37 12.90 -7.50 -5.12
N PHE A 38 12.84 -8.81 -4.95
CA PHE A 38 12.43 -9.74 -6.01
C PHE A 38 10.92 -9.67 -6.24
N ALA A 39 10.15 -9.75 -5.16
CA ALA A 39 8.71 -9.81 -5.21
C ALA A 39 8.08 -8.55 -5.85
N ILE A 40 8.57 -7.36 -5.51
CA ILE A 40 8.03 -6.12 -6.07
C ILE A 40 8.18 -6.05 -7.59
N THR A 41 9.30 -6.52 -8.11
CA THR A 41 9.55 -6.55 -9.56
C THR A 41 8.59 -7.48 -10.26
N GLU A 42 8.44 -8.71 -9.74
CA GLU A 42 7.52 -9.70 -10.31
C GLU A 42 6.06 -9.23 -10.28
N LEU A 43 5.61 -8.69 -9.14
CA LEU A 43 4.24 -8.23 -8.98
C LEU A 43 3.93 -7.00 -9.84
N VAL A 44 4.88 -6.06 -9.96
CA VAL A 44 4.70 -4.89 -10.82
C VAL A 44 4.67 -5.28 -12.29
N MET A 45 5.47 -6.26 -12.72
CA MET A 45 5.37 -6.77 -14.10
C MET A 45 3.98 -7.32 -14.40
N LYS A 46 3.41 -8.14 -13.51
CA LYS A 46 2.03 -8.64 -13.64
C LYS A 46 0.98 -7.50 -13.65
N ALA A 47 1.16 -6.51 -12.80
CA ALA A 47 0.30 -5.33 -12.76
C ALA A 47 0.32 -4.55 -14.09
N LEU A 48 1.50 -4.43 -14.71
CA LEU A 48 1.68 -3.74 -15.99
C LEU A 48 1.13 -4.52 -17.20
N GLU A 49 0.93 -5.83 -17.10
CA GLU A 49 0.18 -6.60 -18.10
C GLU A 49 -1.31 -6.18 -18.14
N ILE A 50 -1.87 -5.83 -16.99
CA ILE A 50 -3.26 -5.36 -16.88
C ILE A 50 -3.36 -3.87 -17.22
N CYS A 51 -2.43 -3.05 -16.69
CA CYS A 51 -2.36 -1.62 -16.95
C CYS A 51 -0.93 -1.18 -17.30
N PRO A 52 -0.58 -1.08 -18.58
CA PRO A 52 0.79 -0.72 -19.00
C PRO A 52 1.22 0.71 -18.67
N LYS A 53 0.26 1.60 -18.44
CA LYS A 53 0.53 3.04 -18.27
C LYS A 53 -0.22 3.61 -17.04
N PRO A 54 0.22 3.30 -15.82
CA PRO A 54 -0.27 4.00 -14.65
C PRO A 54 0.13 5.49 -14.73
N GLU A 55 -0.72 6.38 -14.23
CA GLU A 55 -0.54 7.83 -14.26
C GLU A 55 0.14 8.36 -13.00
N GLN A 56 0.14 7.57 -11.93
CA GLN A 56 0.82 7.86 -10.66
C GLN A 56 1.18 6.58 -9.91
N VAL A 57 2.11 6.71 -8.96
CA VAL A 57 2.43 5.65 -8.00
C VAL A 57 1.98 6.09 -6.60
N VAL A 58 1.27 5.22 -5.90
CA VAL A 58 0.95 5.39 -4.47
C VAL A 58 1.80 4.40 -3.69
N VAL A 59 2.55 4.87 -2.69
CA VAL A 59 3.46 4.01 -1.92
C VAL A 59 3.22 4.14 -0.42
N GLY A 60 3.18 3.00 0.26
CA GLY A 60 3.15 2.92 1.72
C GLY A 60 4.45 3.45 2.33
N MET A 61 4.33 4.45 3.20
CA MET A 61 5.45 5.10 3.91
C MET A 61 5.68 4.50 5.30
N GLY A 62 4.99 3.44 5.63
CA GLY A 62 5.00 2.83 6.95
C GLY A 62 3.96 3.44 7.91
N PRO A 63 4.06 3.15 9.19
CA PRO A 63 5.20 2.54 9.88
C PRO A 63 5.45 1.08 9.50
N GLY A 64 6.70 0.64 9.63
CA GLY A 64 7.10 -0.72 9.30
C GLY A 64 8.61 -0.94 9.38
N PRO A 65 9.10 -2.17 9.13
CA PRO A 65 10.51 -2.49 9.13
C PRO A 65 11.28 -1.64 8.11
N PHE A 66 12.33 -0.97 8.59
CA PHE A 66 13.10 -0.01 7.80
C PHE A 66 13.62 -0.56 6.46
N THR A 67 14.08 -1.82 6.44
CA THR A 67 14.60 -2.44 5.21
C THR A 67 13.50 -2.61 4.16
N GLY A 68 12.34 -3.12 4.56
CA GLY A 68 11.19 -3.29 3.67
C GLY A 68 10.72 -1.95 3.11
N LEU A 69 10.49 -0.95 3.97
CA LEU A 69 10.06 0.39 3.56
C LEU A 69 10.99 1.00 2.50
N ARG A 70 12.31 0.91 2.70
CA ARG A 70 13.28 1.43 1.73
C ARG A 70 13.15 0.78 0.36
N VAL A 71 12.90 -0.52 0.29
CA VAL A 71 12.73 -1.25 -0.99
C VAL A 71 11.52 -0.69 -1.73
N GLY A 72 10.35 -0.62 -1.10
CA GLY A 72 9.12 -0.13 -1.71
C GLY A 72 9.21 1.34 -2.14
N ILE A 73 9.69 2.20 -1.24
CA ILE A 73 9.81 3.64 -1.50
C ILE A 73 10.82 3.91 -2.63
N THR A 74 12.00 3.27 -2.59
CA THR A 74 13.02 3.46 -3.64
C THR A 74 12.51 2.96 -5.00
N PHE A 75 11.85 1.80 -5.02
CA PHE A 75 11.23 1.28 -6.24
C PHE A 75 10.20 2.25 -6.81
N ALA A 76 9.26 2.72 -5.97
CA ALA A 76 8.22 3.65 -6.37
C ALA A 76 8.79 4.95 -6.99
N HIS A 77 9.77 5.56 -6.33
CA HIS A 77 10.42 6.76 -6.85
C HIS A 77 11.17 6.51 -8.16
N THR A 78 11.94 5.42 -8.25
CA THR A 78 12.70 5.09 -9.47
C THR A 78 11.76 4.78 -10.63
N PHE A 79 10.71 4.01 -10.38
CA PHE A 79 9.70 3.68 -11.38
C PHE A 79 8.97 4.93 -11.90
N ALA A 80 8.53 5.79 -10.98
CA ALA A 80 7.84 7.01 -11.32
C ALA A 80 8.74 7.99 -12.09
N LEU A 81 9.99 8.15 -11.66
CA LEU A 81 10.98 8.98 -12.36
C LEU A 81 11.20 8.49 -13.80
N ALA A 82 11.37 7.19 -13.98
CA ALA A 82 11.58 6.60 -15.32
C ALA A 82 10.37 6.75 -16.26
N ARG A 83 9.19 7.00 -15.71
CA ARG A 83 7.93 7.16 -16.47
C ARG A 83 7.38 8.58 -16.46
N GLU A 84 8.08 9.50 -15.83
CA GLU A 84 7.68 10.92 -15.69
C GLU A 84 6.29 11.10 -15.06
N ILE A 85 5.96 10.26 -14.05
CA ILE A 85 4.71 10.30 -13.30
C ILE A 85 4.94 10.66 -11.84
N SER A 86 3.89 11.04 -11.12
CA SER A 86 3.97 11.44 -9.71
C SER A 86 4.07 10.25 -8.75
N VAL A 87 4.67 10.50 -7.57
CA VAL A 87 4.63 9.58 -6.41
C VAL A 87 3.84 10.23 -5.29
N ILE A 88 2.94 9.47 -4.69
CA ILE A 88 2.16 9.87 -3.52
C ILE A 88 2.50 8.91 -2.38
N GLY A 89 3.05 9.44 -1.28
CA GLY A 89 3.29 8.67 -0.06
C GLY A 89 2.07 8.67 0.85
N VAL A 90 1.72 7.51 1.41
CA VAL A 90 0.60 7.35 2.35
C VAL A 90 1.03 6.57 3.58
N CYS A 91 0.46 6.87 4.73
CA CYS A 91 0.68 6.07 5.92
C CYS A 91 0.05 4.68 5.73
N SER A 92 0.83 3.61 5.95
CA SER A 92 0.35 2.24 5.77
C SER A 92 -0.77 1.85 6.75
N LEU A 93 -0.85 2.52 7.92
CA LEU A 93 -1.96 2.31 8.87
C LEU A 93 -3.28 2.90 8.34
N ASP A 94 -3.23 3.97 7.54
CA ASP A 94 -4.41 4.60 6.96
C ASP A 94 -5.09 3.73 5.88
N ALA A 95 -4.37 2.73 5.39
CA ALA A 95 -4.86 1.76 4.42
C ALA A 95 -5.83 0.72 5.02
N ILE A 96 -5.90 0.63 6.35
CA ILE A 96 -6.76 -0.32 7.05
C ILE A 96 -8.11 0.34 7.33
N ASP A 97 -9.13 -0.02 6.54
CA ASP A 97 -10.48 0.52 6.70
C ASP A 97 -11.38 -0.38 7.54
N ILE A 98 -11.94 0.19 8.59
CA ILE A 98 -12.94 -0.46 9.43
C ILE A 98 -14.20 0.40 9.39
N LYS A 99 -15.35 -0.21 9.05
CA LYS A 99 -16.64 0.47 8.97
C LYS A 99 -17.19 0.81 10.38
N GLN A 100 -16.45 1.58 11.14
CA GLN A 100 -16.82 2.08 12.47
C GLN A 100 -16.46 3.55 12.58
N SER A 101 -17.23 4.31 13.37
CA SER A 101 -16.99 5.75 13.58
C SER A 101 -15.71 6.05 14.37
N GLU A 102 -15.29 5.15 15.23
CA GLU A 102 -14.03 5.22 15.96
C GLU A 102 -13.39 3.83 15.98
N TYR A 103 -12.11 3.75 15.63
CA TYR A 103 -11.35 2.50 15.68
C TYR A 103 -9.86 2.76 15.88
N THR A 104 -9.17 1.73 16.34
CA THR A 104 -7.72 1.74 16.47
C THR A 104 -7.13 0.63 15.60
N VAL A 105 -6.18 0.99 14.76
CA VAL A 105 -5.36 0.05 14.01
C VAL A 105 -4.09 -0.22 14.79
N ALA A 106 -3.71 -1.49 14.93
CA ALA A 106 -2.46 -1.90 15.55
C ALA A 106 -1.80 -2.99 14.71
N ILE A 107 -0.51 -2.82 14.42
CA ILE A 107 0.31 -3.82 13.72
C ILE A 107 1.57 -4.15 14.52
N ASP A 108 2.06 -5.37 14.39
CA ASP A 108 3.25 -5.83 15.09
C ASP A 108 4.50 -5.07 14.62
N ALA A 109 5.15 -4.35 15.55
CA ALA A 109 6.42 -3.65 15.32
C ALA A 109 7.64 -4.53 15.61
N ARG A 110 7.43 -5.82 15.93
CA ARG A 110 8.42 -6.76 16.47
C ARG A 110 8.96 -6.35 17.84
N ARG A 111 9.78 -7.19 18.49
CA ARG A 111 10.42 -6.94 19.80
C ARG A 111 9.41 -6.62 20.91
N LYS A 112 8.17 -7.16 20.84
CA LYS A 112 7.07 -6.89 21.78
C LYS A 112 6.57 -5.43 21.75
N GLU A 113 6.67 -4.76 20.61
CA GLU A 113 6.18 -3.42 20.35
C GLU A 113 5.09 -3.45 19.29
N ILE A 114 4.28 -2.40 19.24
CA ILE A 114 3.23 -2.23 18.22
C ILE A 114 3.33 -0.84 17.61
N TYR A 115 3.06 -0.75 16.30
CA TYR A 115 2.67 0.51 15.66
C TYR A 115 1.16 0.63 15.75
N TRP A 116 0.66 1.78 16.15
CA TRP A 116 -0.78 1.98 16.26
C TRP A 116 -1.21 3.40 15.89
N ALA A 117 -2.46 3.54 15.45
CA ALA A 117 -3.12 4.80 15.19
C ALA A 117 -4.61 4.69 15.52
N SER A 118 -5.19 5.75 16.10
CA SER A 118 -6.63 5.85 16.36
C SER A 118 -7.27 6.79 15.36
N TYR A 119 -8.41 6.37 14.82
CA TYR A 119 -9.16 7.07 13.80
C TYR A 119 -10.55 7.45 14.30
N LYS A 120 -10.98 8.67 13.94
CA LYS A 120 -12.34 9.19 14.16
C LYS A 120 -12.89 9.72 12.85
N THR A 121 -14.11 9.36 12.51
CA THR A 121 -14.71 9.61 11.18
C THR A 121 -15.17 11.07 10.97
N GLU A 122 -14.76 12.03 11.78
CA GLU A 122 -15.25 13.43 11.68
C GLU A 122 -14.56 14.31 10.62
N PHE A 123 -13.48 13.85 9.92
CA PHE A 123 -12.72 14.74 9.01
C PHE A 123 -12.15 14.00 7.81
N GLU A 124 -12.94 13.77 6.73
CA GLU A 124 -12.41 12.82 5.75
C GLU A 124 -12.75 12.91 4.28
N LEU A 125 -13.04 14.04 3.71
CA LEU A 125 -13.25 14.04 2.26
C LEU A 125 -11.96 13.96 1.40
N MET A 126 -10.81 14.32 1.94
CA MET A 126 -9.56 14.39 1.17
C MET A 126 -8.64 13.18 1.37
N VAL A 127 -8.61 12.59 2.55
CA VAL A 127 -7.84 11.37 2.86
C VAL A 127 -8.55 10.13 2.33
N GLN A 128 -9.88 10.15 2.22
CA GLN A 128 -10.68 9.02 1.73
C GLN A 128 -10.36 8.58 0.31
N GLN A 129 -9.98 9.47 -0.59
CA GLN A 129 -9.62 9.06 -1.96
C GLN A 129 -8.30 8.28 -2.01
N LEU A 130 -7.28 8.70 -1.26
CA LEU A 130 -5.98 8.02 -1.21
C LEU A 130 -6.02 6.78 -0.34
N ALA A 131 -6.72 6.84 0.80
CA ALA A 131 -6.94 5.68 1.65
C ALA A 131 -7.82 4.62 0.98
N SER A 132 -8.82 4.98 0.17
CA SER A 132 -9.59 3.98 -0.60
C SER A 132 -8.72 3.21 -1.60
N LEU A 133 -7.66 3.83 -2.10
CA LEU A 133 -6.69 3.21 -2.99
C LEU A 133 -5.89 2.09 -2.30
N LEU A 134 -5.41 2.33 -1.09
CA LEU A 134 -4.73 1.30 -0.28
C LEU A 134 -5.72 0.38 0.45
N ARG A 135 -6.91 0.84 0.81
CA ARG A 135 -7.96 0.06 1.52
C ARG A 135 -8.40 -1.17 0.76
N SER A 136 -8.56 -1.07 -0.54
CA SER A 136 -8.85 -2.24 -1.38
C SER A 136 -7.75 -3.29 -1.32
N ILE A 137 -6.49 -2.85 -1.14
CA ILE A 137 -5.30 -3.72 -1.13
C ILE A 137 -5.09 -4.38 0.24
N THR A 138 -5.52 -3.75 1.33
CA THR A 138 -5.28 -4.23 2.70
C THR A 138 -6.44 -4.99 3.32
N SER A 139 -7.63 -5.00 2.73
CA SER A 139 -8.74 -5.83 3.22
C SER A 139 -8.38 -7.31 3.30
N LEU A 140 -7.41 -7.77 2.50
CA LEU A 140 -6.82 -9.10 2.58
C LEU A 140 -5.88 -9.30 3.78
N LEU A 141 -5.34 -8.24 4.39
CA LEU A 141 -4.44 -8.35 5.54
C LEU A 141 -5.17 -8.75 6.84
N ILE A 142 -6.45 -8.41 6.96
CA ILE A 142 -7.25 -8.64 8.19
C ILE A 142 -7.92 -10.02 8.19
N SER A 143 -8.20 -10.60 7.03
CA SER A 143 -8.92 -11.88 6.94
C SER A 143 -8.09 -13.11 7.30
N THR A 144 -6.80 -12.95 7.61
CA THR A 144 -5.87 -14.07 7.84
C THR A 144 -5.29 -14.10 9.27
N GLN A 145 -5.73 -13.23 10.18
CA GLN A 145 -5.25 -13.20 11.57
C GLN A 145 -6.39 -13.10 12.62
N ILE A 146 -7.43 -13.93 12.46
CA ILE A 146 -8.34 -14.30 13.56
C ILE A 146 -8.23 -15.80 13.77
#